data_108767c222eaa722e78f5fbf1b8f63a0
#
_entry.id   108767c222eaa722e78f5fbf1b8f63a0
#
_cell.length_a   1.000
_cell.length_b   1.000
_cell.length_c   1.000
_cell.angle_alpha   90.00
_cell.angle_beta   90.00
_cell.angle_gamma   90.00
#
_symmetry.space_group_name_H-M   'P 1'
#
loop_
_entity.id
_entity.type
_entity.pdbx_description
1 polymer ?
#
loop_
_entity_poly.entity_id
_entity_poly.type
_entity_poly.pdbx_seq_one_letter_code
_entity_poly.pdbx_strand_id
1 'polypeptide(L)'
;MKKACPLGALSILLASCVTVAPPPPNMYIENLPQSLVTPLTLEERLQMQEAWDYLRQGRLERAEKAFLRLDPSSPLYAVGLGYVSFLQDNFPAAEENFKLALEETPGSLLANLGLVQLYQKTGEEDKAFNALREVLKIEPLNSWAKAGYESLKVQKTEQAMASAREAAAKGDVETAKESYLRALHYSPDSVEIHLALAGLYKSEDRISSALVHLKAAAAVAPDNIEALQMYAAALAEAKQYDRSLDVYQKVLELDSGNQEAQRQVDVLKNKLGIVELPSRYKEIPLSAAVTREDIAALLAIKLKDLLEESAAQPPIMIDISASWASKFILKVTSLGLLEVHSNHAFQPKRTMTRAELAETLIRVIQYLEGKGHRFIRQIPPGRIQVQDVTPDHFYYQPISQILSYQVMELYPDKAFRPDQPVPGPEAVKTIDILLALAR
;
A
#
# COMPACT_ATOMS: atom_id res chain seq x y z
N MET A 1 13.55 55.84 -32.44
CA MET A 1 14.58 55.65 -31.43
C MET A 1 13.90 54.98 -30.20
N LYS A 2 13.92 53.66 -30.07
CA LYS A 2 13.59 52.94 -28.84
C LYS A 2 14.65 51.86 -28.69
N LYS A 3 15.46 52.03 -27.64
CA LYS A 3 16.55 51.12 -27.30
C LYS A 3 15.97 49.86 -26.67
N ALA A 4 16.29 48.72 -27.25
CA ALA A 4 16.05 47.40 -26.65
C ALA A 4 17.12 47.13 -25.60
N CYS A 5 16.71 46.77 -24.39
CA CYS A 5 17.59 46.18 -23.37
C CYS A 5 17.71 44.68 -23.64
N PRO A 6 18.88 44.08 -23.60
CA PRO A 6 19.02 42.64 -23.63
C PRO A 6 18.79 42.07 -22.23
N LEU A 7 17.87 41.11 -22.14
CA LEU A 7 17.72 40.25 -20.97
C LEU A 7 18.99 39.39 -20.82
N GLY A 8 19.77 39.70 -19.79
CA GLY A 8 20.88 38.88 -19.37
C GLY A 8 20.35 37.57 -18.74
N ALA A 9 20.73 36.47 -19.35
CA ALA A 9 20.55 35.15 -18.77
C ALA A 9 21.37 35.05 -17.47
N LEU A 10 20.68 35.03 -16.35
CA LEU A 10 21.27 34.77 -15.04
C LEU A 10 21.51 33.23 -14.93
N SER A 11 22.71 32.83 -15.34
CA SER A 11 23.19 31.47 -15.07
C SER A 11 23.40 31.32 -13.57
N ILE A 12 22.45 30.65 -12.89
CA ILE A 12 22.61 30.21 -11.52
C ILE A 12 23.66 29.08 -11.55
N LEU A 13 24.91 29.41 -11.29
CA LEU A 13 25.93 28.47 -10.91
C LEU A 13 25.53 27.88 -9.55
N LEU A 14 24.90 26.72 -9.57
CA LEU A 14 24.82 25.86 -8.41
C LEU A 14 26.25 25.45 -8.07
N ALA A 15 26.89 26.20 -7.20
CA ALA A 15 28.13 25.80 -6.54
C ALA A 15 27.75 24.56 -5.72
N SER A 16 27.99 23.34 -6.27
CA SER A 16 28.05 22.14 -5.49
C SER A 16 29.10 22.38 -4.39
N CYS A 17 28.64 22.56 -3.15
CA CYS A 17 29.52 22.44 -2.00
C CYS A 17 30.02 20.99 -1.97
N VAL A 18 31.10 20.74 -2.68
CA VAL A 18 31.92 19.56 -2.43
C VAL A 18 32.44 19.78 -1.02
N THR A 19 31.76 19.18 -0.04
CA THR A 19 32.30 19.09 1.32
C THR A 19 33.55 18.25 1.18
N VAL A 20 34.71 18.92 1.16
CA VAL A 20 36.01 18.23 1.26
C VAL A 20 35.92 17.38 2.51
N ALA A 21 36.02 16.06 2.33
CA ALA A 21 36.05 15.14 3.47
C ALA A 21 37.12 15.62 4.44
N PRO A 22 36.84 15.71 5.74
CA PRO A 22 37.86 16.07 6.71
C PRO A 22 39.09 15.15 6.51
N PRO A 23 40.31 15.67 6.69
CA PRO A 23 41.49 14.84 6.55
C PRO A 23 41.33 13.60 7.41
N PRO A 24 41.76 12.41 6.93
CA PRO A 24 41.68 11.20 7.72
C PRO A 24 42.23 11.48 9.12
N PRO A 25 41.56 11.02 10.18
CA PRO A 25 42.15 11.10 11.50
C PRO A 25 43.53 10.53 11.35
N ASN A 26 44.54 11.27 11.87
CA ASN A 26 45.89 10.72 11.92
C ASN A 26 45.72 9.26 12.33
N MET A 27 46.32 8.31 11.57
CA MET A 27 46.25 6.87 11.88
C MET A 27 46.54 6.60 13.35
N TYR A 28 47.08 7.56 14.00
CA TYR A 28 47.54 7.62 15.35
C TYR A 28 46.49 8.25 16.23
N ILE A 29 45.66 7.39 16.81
CA ILE A 29 44.90 7.79 17.98
C ILE A 29 45.96 8.26 18.99
N GLU A 30 45.88 9.51 19.41
CA GLU A 30 46.87 10.07 20.37
C GLU A 30 46.99 9.20 21.65
N ASN A 31 45.88 8.59 22.06
CA ASN A 31 45.81 7.64 23.16
C ASN A 31 45.09 6.38 22.69
N LEU A 32 45.66 5.21 23.01
CA LEU A 32 44.97 3.94 22.78
C LEU A 32 43.61 3.94 23.49
N PRO A 33 42.54 3.46 22.83
CA PRO A 33 41.23 3.42 23.43
C PRO A 33 41.24 2.74 24.81
N GLN A 34 40.66 3.39 25.82
CA GLN A 34 40.67 2.84 27.19
C GLN A 34 40.05 1.44 27.24
N SER A 35 39.13 1.12 26.40
CA SER A 35 38.52 -0.20 26.25
C SER A 35 39.53 -1.31 25.90
N LEU A 36 40.60 -0.97 25.17
CA LEU A 36 41.66 -1.90 24.82
C LEU A 36 42.71 -2.03 25.96
N VAL A 37 42.86 -1.01 26.78
CA VAL A 37 43.94 -0.92 27.79
C VAL A 37 43.45 -1.36 29.18
N THR A 38 42.18 -1.20 29.51
CA THR A 38 41.61 -1.46 30.84
C THR A 38 41.77 -2.91 31.32
N PRO A 39 41.59 -3.95 30.49
CA PRO A 39 41.70 -5.36 30.93
C PRO A 39 43.14 -5.86 31.10
N LEU A 40 44.15 -5.06 30.72
CA LEU A 40 45.53 -5.49 30.62
C LEU A 40 46.36 -5.21 31.91
N THR A 41 47.36 -6.02 32.12
CA THR A 41 48.39 -5.78 33.16
C THR A 41 49.16 -4.50 32.84
N LEU A 42 49.87 -3.96 33.84
CA LEU A 42 50.71 -2.78 33.64
C LEU A 42 51.81 -3.03 32.61
N GLU A 43 52.40 -4.23 32.63
CA GLU A 43 53.48 -4.61 31.72
C GLU A 43 53.01 -4.67 30.27
N GLU A 44 51.87 -5.33 30.01
CA GLU A 44 51.24 -5.39 28.69
C GLU A 44 50.92 -4.00 28.18
N ARG A 45 50.36 -3.12 29.03
CA ARG A 45 50.04 -1.73 28.64
C ARG A 45 51.29 -0.96 28.22
N LEU A 46 52.38 -1.10 28.95
CA LEU A 46 53.66 -0.42 28.63
C LEU A 46 54.22 -0.92 27.31
N GLN A 47 54.20 -2.25 27.08
CA GLN A 47 54.67 -2.84 25.83
C GLN A 47 53.83 -2.38 24.63
N MET A 48 52.49 -2.36 24.76
CA MET A 48 51.60 -1.88 23.74
C MET A 48 51.82 -0.38 23.45
N GLN A 49 51.98 0.43 24.49
CA GLN A 49 52.25 1.86 24.36
C GLN A 49 53.58 2.12 23.66
N GLU A 50 54.63 1.39 24.01
CA GLU A 50 55.94 1.50 23.37
C GLU A 50 55.87 1.18 21.87
N ALA A 51 55.21 0.07 21.51
CA ALA A 51 55.04 -0.34 20.11
C ALA A 51 54.26 0.72 19.32
N TRP A 52 53.18 1.26 19.89
CA TRP A 52 52.37 2.30 19.29
C TRP A 52 53.13 3.62 19.15
N ASP A 53 53.95 4.00 20.14
CA ASP A 53 54.78 5.20 20.10
C ASP A 53 55.87 5.14 19.01
N TYR A 54 56.50 3.96 18.79
CA TYR A 54 57.38 3.76 17.64
C TYR A 54 56.66 3.93 16.31
N LEU A 55 55.48 3.39 16.17
CA LEU A 55 54.66 3.54 14.96
C LEU A 55 54.35 5.04 14.70
N ARG A 56 53.92 5.76 15.73
CA ARG A 56 53.62 7.20 15.66
C ARG A 56 54.85 8.04 15.30
N GLN A 57 56.03 7.63 15.70
CA GLN A 57 57.29 8.29 15.36
C GLN A 57 57.80 7.92 13.97
N GLY A 58 57.09 7.09 13.20
CA GLY A 58 57.53 6.58 11.90
C GLY A 58 58.73 5.65 11.96
N ARG A 59 59.06 5.13 13.16
CA ARG A 59 60.18 4.19 13.37
C ARG A 59 59.70 2.77 13.08
N LEU A 60 59.38 2.49 11.80
CA LEU A 60 58.67 1.29 11.38
C LEU A 60 59.32 -0.01 11.77
N GLU A 61 60.67 -0.13 11.58
CA GLU A 61 61.41 -1.34 11.99
C GLU A 61 61.37 -1.60 13.50
N ARG A 62 61.36 -0.54 14.33
CA ARG A 62 61.23 -0.67 15.78
C ARG A 62 59.79 -1.00 16.18
N ALA A 63 58.84 -0.38 15.54
CA ALA A 63 57.42 -0.66 15.74
C ALA A 63 57.12 -2.13 15.44
N GLU A 64 57.56 -2.63 14.29
CA GLU A 64 57.39 -4.03 13.90
C GLU A 64 57.95 -4.98 14.95
N LYS A 65 59.24 -4.78 15.35
CA LYS A 65 59.86 -5.60 16.38
C LYS A 65 59.14 -5.51 17.73
N ALA A 66 58.58 -4.38 18.07
CA ALA A 66 57.82 -4.19 19.30
C ALA A 66 56.47 -4.89 19.23
N PHE A 67 55.73 -4.78 18.12
CA PHE A 67 54.47 -5.52 17.92
C PHE A 67 54.68 -7.03 17.90
N LEU A 68 55.75 -7.53 17.27
CA LEU A 68 56.10 -8.95 17.27
C LEU A 68 56.47 -9.53 18.65
N ARG A 69 56.72 -8.69 19.64
CA ARG A 69 56.96 -9.13 21.04
C ARG A 69 55.66 -9.24 21.84
N LEU A 70 54.57 -8.64 21.35
CA LEU A 70 53.28 -8.78 22.00
C LEU A 70 52.79 -10.22 21.86
N ASP A 71 51.93 -10.64 22.77
CA ASP A 71 51.20 -11.88 22.62
C ASP A 71 50.38 -11.85 21.34
N PRO A 72 50.46 -12.88 20.48
CA PRO A 72 49.63 -12.92 19.25
C PRO A 72 48.13 -12.76 19.49
N SER A 73 47.62 -13.11 20.67
CA SER A 73 46.23 -12.87 21.06
C SER A 73 45.94 -11.42 21.49
N SER A 74 46.97 -10.57 21.55
CA SER A 74 46.82 -9.16 21.91
C SER A 74 46.03 -8.40 20.85
N PRO A 75 45.00 -7.59 21.22
CA PRO A 75 44.22 -6.81 20.29
C PRO A 75 45.03 -5.87 19.38
N LEU A 76 46.26 -5.54 19.77
CA LEU A 76 47.17 -4.68 18.99
C LEU A 76 48.21 -5.44 18.17
N TYR A 77 48.37 -6.75 18.34
CA TYR A 77 49.39 -7.51 17.61
C TYR A 77 49.17 -7.39 16.08
N ALA A 78 48.08 -7.92 15.58
CA ALA A 78 47.78 -7.90 14.15
C ALA A 78 47.47 -6.50 13.63
N VAL A 79 46.73 -5.67 14.40
CA VAL A 79 46.45 -4.26 14.02
C VAL A 79 47.74 -3.49 13.83
N GLY A 80 48.69 -3.60 14.77
CA GLY A 80 49.97 -2.88 14.70
C GLY A 80 50.78 -3.29 13.49
N LEU A 81 50.91 -4.59 13.22
CA LEU A 81 51.57 -5.13 12.02
C LEU A 81 50.88 -4.68 10.73
N GLY A 82 49.53 -4.59 10.73
CA GLY A 82 48.75 -4.04 9.63
C GLY A 82 49.13 -2.60 9.31
N TYR A 83 49.21 -1.73 10.32
CA TYR A 83 49.64 -0.34 10.14
C TYR A 83 51.11 -0.21 9.74
N VAL A 84 52.01 -1.05 10.27
CA VAL A 84 53.41 -1.07 9.82
C VAL A 84 53.50 -1.41 8.35
N SER A 85 52.84 -2.48 7.92
CA SER A 85 52.79 -2.90 6.51
C SER A 85 52.17 -1.85 5.61
N PHE A 86 51.08 -1.19 6.05
CA PHE A 86 50.46 -0.09 5.32
C PHE A 86 51.38 1.10 5.09
N LEU A 87 52.17 1.48 6.11
CA LEU A 87 53.14 2.57 6.02
C LEU A 87 54.38 2.21 5.22
N GLN A 88 54.67 0.93 5.05
CA GLN A 88 55.68 0.41 4.15
C GLN A 88 55.18 0.23 2.71
N ASP A 89 53.95 0.67 2.39
CA ASP A 89 53.25 0.47 1.11
C ASP A 89 53.09 -1.04 0.75
N ASN A 90 53.21 -1.94 1.72
CA ASN A 90 52.93 -3.35 1.56
C ASN A 90 51.44 -3.65 1.81
N PHE A 91 50.59 -3.22 0.84
CA PHE A 91 49.15 -3.27 0.96
C PHE A 91 48.55 -4.69 1.12
N PRO A 92 49.05 -5.75 0.44
CA PRO A 92 48.57 -7.10 0.66
C PRO A 92 48.76 -7.58 2.09
N ALA A 93 49.97 -7.37 2.67
CA ALA A 93 50.23 -7.74 4.04
C ALA A 93 49.44 -6.88 5.05
N ALA A 94 49.21 -5.60 4.74
CA ALA A 94 48.37 -4.75 5.56
C ALA A 94 46.91 -5.26 5.60
N GLU A 95 46.36 -5.63 4.44
CA GLU A 95 44.99 -6.17 4.38
C GLU A 95 44.86 -7.47 5.17
N GLU A 96 45.82 -8.38 5.01
CA GLU A 96 45.87 -9.66 5.73
C GLU A 96 45.87 -9.45 7.24
N ASN A 97 46.79 -8.59 7.72
CA ASN A 97 46.92 -8.31 9.15
C ASN A 97 45.67 -7.61 9.73
N PHE A 98 45.05 -6.67 9.02
CA PHE A 98 43.82 -6.05 9.49
C PHE A 98 42.65 -7.05 9.52
N LYS A 99 42.57 -7.96 8.55
CA LYS A 99 41.55 -9.03 8.54
C LYS A 99 41.77 -10.02 9.69
N LEU A 100 43.02 -10.43 9.92
CA LEU A 100 43.38 -11.26 11.07
C LEU A 100 42.96 -10.60 12.40
N ALA A 101 43.20 -9.30 12.54
CA ALA A 101 42.74 -8.55 13.70
C ALA A 101 41.20 -8.54 13.87
N LEU A 102 40.46 -8.58 12.78
CA LEU A 102 38.99 -8.66 12.81
C LEU A 102 38.46 -10.07 13.06
N GLU A 103 39.22 -11.11 12.72
CA GLU A 103 38.93 -12.50 13.10
C GLU A 103 39.04 -12.69 14.62
N GLU A 104 40.10 -12.14 15.23
CA GLU A 104 40.28 -12.16 16.68
C GLU A 104 39.32 -11.21 17.42
N THR A 105 39.09 -10.05 16.87
CA THR A 105 38.23 -9.01 17.46
C THR A 105 37.31 -8.39 16.41
N PRO A 106 36.11 -8.97 16.14
CA PRO A 106 35.22 -8.53 15.09
C PRO A 106 34.77 -7.06 15.17
N GLY A 107 34.83 -6.46 16.38
CA GLY A 107 34.49 -5.05 16.61
C GLY A 107 35.73 -4.14 16.71
N SER A 108 36.91 -4.53 16.20
CA SER A 108 38.10 -3.70 16.24
C SER A 108 37.96 -2.43 15.42
N LEU A 109 37.76 -1.29 16.10
CA LEU A 109 37.69 0.03 15.45
C LEU A 109 38.98 0.33 14.68
N LEU A 110 40.13 0.06 15.28
CA LEU A 110 41.45 0.35 14.69
C LEU A 110 41.68 -0.44 13.40
N ALA A 111 41.30 -1.73 13.38
CA ALA A 111 41.41 -2.57 12.18
C ALA A 111 40.50 -2.07 11.05
N ASN A 112 39.26 -1.72 11.39
CA ASN A 112 38.32 -1.16 10.40
C ASN A 112 38.80 0.19 9.86
N LEU A 113 39.33 1.08 10.72
CA LEU A 113 39.92 2.35 10.26
C LEU A 113 41.13 2.13 9.35
N GLY A 114 42.00 1.14 9.70
CA GLY A 114 43.10 0.74 8.85
C GLY A 114 42.69 0.25 7.49
N LEU A 115 41.63 -0.58 7.41
CA LEU A 115 41.04 -1.03 6.15
C LEU A 115 40.45 0.12 5.32
N VAL A 116 39.77 1.08 5.97
CA VAL A 116 39.26 2.26 5.25
C VAL A 116 40.40 3.00 4.56
N GLN A 117 41.48 3.29 5.31
CA GLN A 117 42.64 4.03 4.78
C GLN A 117 43.36 3.25 3.67
N LEU A 118 43.51 1.94 3.85
CA LEU A 118 44.07 1.03 2.86
C LEU A 118 43.26 1.09 1.54
N TYR A 119 41.94 0.86 1.61
CA TYR A 119 41.09 0.81 0.44
C TYR A 119 40.95 2.19 -0.26
N GLN A 120 40.98 3.28 0.51
CA GLN A 120 41.08 4.63 -0.06
C GLN A 120 42.40 4.86 -0.81
N LYS A 121 43.52 4.36 -0.26
CA LYS A 121 44.83 4.49 -0.89
C LYS A 121 44.94 3.64 -2.16
N THR A 122 44.35 2.45 -2.15
CA THR A 122 44.39 1.53 -3.33
C THR A 122 43.29 1.80 -4.33
N GLY A 123 42.34 2.73 -4.05
CA GLY A 123 41.24 3.06 -4.96
C GLY A 123 40.11 2.02 -4.98
N GLU A 124 40.06 1.14 -3.96
CA GLU A 124 39.04 0.09 -3.84
C GLU A 124 37.78 0.65 -3.12
N GLU A 125 37.11 1.57 -3.81
CA GLU A 125 36.01 2.38 -3.22
C GLU A 125 34.88 1.55 -2.62
N ASP A 126 34.53 0.38 -3.21
CA ASP A 126 33.48 -0.49 -2.71
C ASP A 126 33.85 -1.14 -1.38
N LYS A 127 35.12 -1.54 -1.24
CA LYS A 127 35.65 -2.05 0.02
C LYS A 127 35.77 -0.93 1.05
N ALA A 128 36.19 0.28 0.64
CA ALA A 128 36.24 1.46 1.52
C ALA A 128 34.85 1.81 2.06
N PHE A 129 33.81 1.78 1.21
CA PHE A 129 32.41 2.00 1.61
C PHE A 129 31.95 1.00 2.67
N ASN A 130 32.23 -0.28 2.45
CA ASN A 130 31.88 -1.33 3.43
C ASN A 130 32.63 -1.16 4.76
N ALA A 131 33.93 -0.87 4.71
CA ALA A 131 34.74 -0.65 5.92
C ALA A 131 34.27 0.60 6.70
N LEU A 132 33.91 1.70 6.02
CA LEU A 132 33.31 2.88 6.64
C LEU A 132 31.99 2.55 7.34
N ARG A 133 31.15 1.71 6.74
CA ARG A 133 29.91 1.26 7.36
C ARG A 133 30.15 0.47 8.65
N GLU A 134 31.19 -0.38 8.68
CA GLU A 134 31.57 -1.11 9.91
C GLU A 134 32.11 -0.16 10.99
N VAL A 135 32.91 0.86 10.60
CA VAL A 135 33.32 1.91 11.54
C VAL A 135 32.11 2.61 12.17
N LEU A 136 31.11 2.97 11.36
CA LEU A 136 29.89 3.65 11.84
C LEU A 136 28.97 2.78 12.70
N LYS A 137 29.01 1.45 12.56
CA LYS A 137 28.34 0.55 13.48
C LYS A 137 28.96 0.56 14.88
N ILE A 138 30.31 0.72 14.96
CA ILE A 138 31.08 0.76 16.21
C ILE A 138 30.99 2.16 16.83
N GLU A 139 31.23 3.20 16.03
CA GLU A 139 31.18 4.60 16.41
C GLU A 139 30.22 5.42 15.52
N PRO A 140 28.92 5.45 15.81
CA PRO A 140 27.93 6.15 14.98
C PRO A 140 28.16 7.66 14.84
N LEU A 141 28.90 8.27 15.79
CA LEU A 141 29.22 9.69 15.82
C LEU A 141 30.60 10.02 15.22
N ASN A 142 31.31 9.05 14.64
CA ASN A 142 32.59 9.31 13.98
C ASN A 142 32.37 10.20 12.74
N SER A 143 32.66 11.49 12.88
CA SER A 143 32.38 12.51 11.86
C SER A 143 33.17 12.28 10.56
N TRP A 144 34.41 11.79 10.67
CA TRP A 144 35.23 11.49 9.49
C TRP A 144 34.66 10.29 8.71
N ALA A 145 34.36 9.19 9.41
CA ALA A 145 33.78 8.02 8.77
C ALA A 145 32.41 8.33 8.16
N LYS A 146 31.60 9.14 8.85
CA LYS A 146 30.30 9.59 8.34
C LYS A 146 30.44 10.42 7.06
N ALA A 147 31.36 11.39 7.04
CA ALA A 147 31.59 12.21 5.84
C ALA A 147 32.08 11.35 4.66
N GLY A 148 33.03 10.44 4.89
CA GLY A 148 33.52 9.51 3.86
C GLY A 148 32.44 8.57 3.35
N TYR A 149 31.64 8.00 4.25
CA TYR A 149 30.52 7.13 3.92
C TYR A 149 29.48 7.84 3.06
N GLU A 150 29.00 9.01 3.48
CA GLU A 150 28.00 9.76 2.74
C GLU A 150 28.53 10.24 1.37
N SER A 151 29.81 10.62 1.28
CA SER A 151 30.43 11.01 0.01
C SER A 151 30.45 9.85 -0.97
N LEU A 152 30.94 8.67 -0.56
CA LEU A 152 30.97 7.47 -1.42
C LEU A 152 29.57 6.97 -1.75
N LYS A 153 28.64 7.01 -0.79
CA LYS A 153 27.23 6.66 -1.00
C LYS A 153 26.62 7.48 -2.15
N VAL A 154 26.72 8.80 -2.07
CA VAL A 154 26.17 9.69 -3.11
C VAL A 154 26.85 9.42 -4.45
N GLN A 155 28.18 9.43 -4.50
CA GLN A 155 28.96 9.23 -5.73
C GLN A 155 28.59 7.90 -6.41
N LYS A 156 28.60 6.80 -5.67
CA LYS A 156 28.33 5.45 -6.21
C LYS A 156 26.88 5.26 -6.62
N THR A 157 25.95 5.81 -5.84
CA THR A 157 24.52 5.77 -6.20
C THR A 157 24.30 6.50 -7.52
N GLU A 158 24.83 7.74 -7.67
CA GLU A 158 24.67 8.51 -8.89
C GLU A 158 25.30 7.84 -10.11
N GLN A 159 26.52 7.29 -9.98
CA GLN A 159 27.17 6.54 -11.05
C GLN A 159 26.34 5.32 -11.50
N ALA A 160 25.85 4.53 -10.54
CA ALA A 160 25.05 3.36 -10.84
C ALA A 160 23.68 3.73 -11.44
N MET A 161 23.04 4.80 -10.94
CA MET A 161 21.79 5.30 -11.53
C MET A 161 21.97 5.85 -12.93
N ALA A 162 23.07 6.58 -13.20
CA ALA A 162 23.36 7.06 -14.54
C ALA A 162 23.53 5.91 -15.53
N SER A 163 24.31 4.88 -15.16
CA SER A 163 24.45 3.66 -15.96
C SER A 163 23.13 2.93 -16.18
N ALA A 164 22.29 2.86 -15.14
CA ALA A 164 20.97 2.22 -15.22
C ALA A 164 20.03 2.96 -16.20
N ARG A 165 19.99 4.30 -16.10
CA ARG A 165 19.17 5.12 -16.99
C ARG A 165 19.64 5.04 -18.45
N GLU A 166 20.97 5.02 -18.68
CA GLU A 166 21.54 4.86 -20.01
C GLU A 166 21.19 3.49 -20.62
N ALA A 167 21.34 2.41 -19.85
CA ALA A 167 20.97 1.06 -20.29
C ALA A 167 19.47 0.97 -20.58
N ALA A 168 18.61 1.51 -19.70
CA ALA A 168 17.17 1.55 -19.90
C ALA A 168 16.77 2.33 -21.17
N ALA A 169 17.44 3.46 -21.44
CA ALA A 169 17.20 4.25 -22.65
C ALA A 169 17.60 3.50 -23.95
N LYS A 170 18.55 2.58 -23.85
CA LYS A 170 18.96 1.69 -24.96
C LYS A 170 18.07 0.45 -25.08
N GLY A 171 17.14 0.23 -24.16
CA GLY A 171 16.32 -0.97 -24.12
C GLY A 171 17.04 -2.20 -23.51
N ASP A 172 18.22 -2.02 -22.95
CA ASP A 172 18.97 -3.08 -22.25
C ASP A 172 18.47 -3.22 -20.82
N VAL A 173 17.36 -3.96 -20.67
CA VAL A 173 16.66 -4.12 -19.40
C VAL A 173 17.50 -4.84 -18.35
N GLU A 174 18.29 -5.85 -18.75
CA GLU A 174 19.13 -6.61 -17.81
C GLU A 174 20.24 -5.74 -17.22
N THR A 175 21.01 -5.04 -18.05
CA THR A 175 22.05 -4.11 -17.59
C THR A 175 21.45 -2.97 -16.74
N ALA A 176 20.24 -2.49 -17.09
CA ALA A 176 19.55 -1.49 -16.31
C ALA A 176 19.20 -2.01 -14.88
N LYS A 177 18.63 -3.21 -14.79
CA LYS A 177 18.30 -3.85 -13.51
C LYS A 177 19.56 -4.06 -12.64
N GLU A 178 20.62 -4.62 -13.22
CA GLU A 178 21.88 -4.83 -12.50
C GLU A 178 22.44 -3.51 -11.95
N SER A 179 22.39 -2.46 -12.75
CA SER A 179 22.88 -1.14 -12.34
C SER A 179 22.00 -0.50 -11.26
N TYR A 180 20.67 -0.63 -11.33
CA TYR A 180 19.79 -0.18 -10.25
C TYR A 180 19.96 -1.02 -8.97
N LEU A 181 20.16 -2.34 -9.07
CA LEU A 181 20.45 -3.18 -7.89
C LEU A 181 21.79 -2.79 -7.25
N ARG A 182 22.79 -2.42 -8.05
CA ARG A 182 24.04 -1.85 -7.55
C ARG A 182 23.81 -0.51 -6.85
N ALA A 183 22.95 0.36 -7.38
CA ALA A 183 22.58 1.61 -6.73
C ALA A 183 21.89 1.36 -5.38
N LEU A 184 21.01 0.34 -5.27
CA LEU A 184 20.39 -0.05 -4.00
C LEU A 184 21.37 -0.58 -2.96
N HIS A 185 22.52 -1.16 -3.39
CA HIS A 185 23.56 -1.54 -2.43
C HIS A 185 24.07 -0.34 -1.63
N TYR A 186 24.18 0.83 -2.28
CA TYR A 186 24.63 2.07 -1.63
C TYR A 186 23.49 2.86 -0.99
N SER A 187 22.30 2.81 -1.57
CA SER A 187 21.11 3.55 -1.10
C SER A 187 19.89 2.64 -1.05
N PRO A 188 19.80 1.74 -0.05
CA PRO A 188 18.73 0.73 0.04
C PRO A 188 17.35 1.32 0.26
N ASP A 189 17.27 2.54 0.79
CA ASP A 189 16.01 3.24 1.10
C ASP A 189 15.62 4.26 0.01
N SER A 190 16.15 4.11 -1.22
CA SER A 190 15.81 5.04 -2.31
C SER A 190 14.49 4.65 -2.97
N VAL A 191 13.46 5.47 -2.75
CA VAL A 191 12.14 5.31 -3.39
C VAL A 191 12.28 5.30 -4.91
N GLU A 192 13.05 6.25 -5.48
CA GLU A 192 13.25 6.38 -6.92
C GLU A 192 13.80 5.09 -7.55
N ILE A 193 14.81 4.48 -6.93
CA ILE A 193 15.43 3.25 -7.45
C ILE A 193 14.45 2.08 -7.36
N HIS A 194 13.70 1.99 -6.27
CA HIS A 194 12.68 0.97 -6.12
C HIS A 194 11.58 1.12 -7.18
N LEU A 195 11.10 2.34 -7.45
CA LEU A 195 10.10 2.58 -8.49
C LEU A 195 10.63 2.25 -9.89
N ALA A 196 11.89 2.61 -10.17
CA ALA A 196 12.53 2.29 -11.45
C ALA A 196 12.65 0.77 -11.68
N LEU A 197 13.12 0.03 -10.68
CA LEU A 197 13.19 -1.44 -10.73
C LEU A 197 11.81 -2.08 -10.91
N ALA A 198 10.82 -1.58 -10.20
CA ALA A 198 9.45 -2.06 -10.34
C ALA A 198 8.92 -1.85 -11.77
N GLY A 199 9.21 -0.69 -12.37
CA GLY A 199 8.86 -0.41 -13.76
C GLY A 199 9.52 -1.40 -14.74
N LEU A 200 10.81 -1.70 -14.56
CA LEU A 200 11.52 -2.68 -15.37
C LEU A 200 10.94 -4.10 -15.21
N TYR A 201 10.69 -4.54 -13.99
CA TYR A 201 10.06 -5.85 -13.75
C TYR A 201 8.65 -5.94 -14.33
N LYS A 202 7.87 -4.85 -14.29
CA LYS A 202 6.54 -4.80 -14.93
C LYS A 202 6.64 -4.92 -16.45
N SER A 203 7.62 -4.30 -17.08
CA SER A 203 7.80 -4.39 -18.53
C SER A 203 8.12 -5.82 -19.00
N GLU A 204 8.59 -6.67 -18.09
CA GLU A 204 8.84 -8.10 -18.31
C GLU A 204 7.68 -9.01 -17.85
N ASP A 205 6.52 -8.45 -17.49
CA ASP A 205 5.38 -9.17 -16.91
C ASP A 205 5.71 -9.91 -15.57
N ARG A 206 6.76 -9.46 -14.88
CA ARG A 206 7.22 -10.03 -13.61
C ARG A 206 6.61 -9.29 -12.42
N ILE A 207 5.28 -9.33 -12.34
CA ILE A 207 4.51 -8.57 -11.34
C ILE A 207 4.92 -8.89 -9.90
N SER A 208 5.24 -10.16 -9.59
CA SER A 208 5.69 -10.56 -8.25
C SER A 208 7.00 -9.86 -7.84
N SER A 209 7.96 -9.73 -8.76
CA SER A 209 9.22 -9.02 -8.51
C SER A 209 8.99 -7.51 -8.37
N ALA A 210 8.13 -6.93 -9.21
CA ALA A 210 7.75 -5.52 -9.11
C ALA A 210 7.12 -5.21 -7.74
N LEU A 211 6.24 -6.08 -7.23
CA LEU A 211 5.60 -5.93 -5.93
C LEU A 211 6.59 -5.87 -4.75
N VAL A 212 7.72 -6.57 -4.83
CA VAL A 212 8.77 -6.50 -3.79
C VAL A 212 9.30 -5.07 -3.68
N HIS A 213 9.65 -4.47 -4.82
CA HIS A 213 10.21 -3.12 -4.87
C HIS A 213 9.16 -2.06 -4.56
N LEU A 214 7.93 -2.19 -5.09
CA LEU A 214 6.84 -1.25 -4.81
C LEU A 214 6.45 -1.25 -3.32
N LYS A 215 6.44 -2.43 -2.69
CA LYS A 215 6.23 -2.54 -1.24
C LYS A 215 7.34 -1.83 -0.46
N ALA A 216 8.60 -1.99 -0.88
CA ALA A 216 9.73 -1.31 -0.25
C ALA A 216 9.61 0.22 -0.41
N ALA A 217 9.31 0.71 -1.62
CA ALA A 217 9.10 2.14 -1.87
C ALA A 217 7.99 2.73 -0.99
N ALA A 218 6.84 2.05 -0.90
CA ALA A 218 5.72 2.46 -0.04
C ALA A 218 6.02 2.38 1.46
N ALA A 219 6.95 1.52 1.88
CA ALA A 219 7.39 1.42 3.27
C ALA A 219 8.35 2.56 3.65
N VAL A 220 9.25 2.93 2.74
CA VAL A 220 10.21 4.04 2.93
C VAL A 220 9.49 5.40 2.93
N ALA A 221 8.55 5.60 2.02
CA ALA A 221 7.78 6.84 1.90
C ALA A 221 6.27 6.54 1.94
N PRO A 222 5.69 6.39 3.14
CA PRO A 222 4.30 5.97 3.30
C PRO A 222 3.27 7.05 2.94
N ASP A 223 3.71 8.25 2.62
CA ASP A 223 2.94 9.41 2.14
C ASP A 223 3.18 9.72 0.65
N ASN A 224 4.06 8.97 -0.02
CA ASN A 224 4.31 9.14 -1.45
C ASN A 224 3.16 8.55 -2.27
N ILE A 225 2.31 9.43 -2.80
CA ILE A 225 1.11 9.06 -3.57
C ILE A 225 1.47 8.23 -4.81
N GLU A 226 2.53 8.58 -5.53
CA GLU A 226 2.97 7.85 -6.73
C GLU A 226 3.36 6.40 -6.38
N ALA A 227 4.19 6.21 -5.34
CA ALA A 227 4.59 4.89 -4.89
C ALA A 227 3.39 4.04 -4.45
N LEU A 228 2.46 4.63 -3.71
CA LEU A 228 1.23 3.96 -3.26
C LEU A 228 0.34 3.57 -4.44
N GLN A 229 0.14 4.47 -5.43
CA GLN A 229 -0.67 4.18 -6.61
C GLN A 229 -0.05 3.06 -7.46
N MET A 230 1.27 3.10 -7.69
CA MET A 230 1.96 2.04 -8.42
C MET A 230 1.86 0.70 -7.68
N TYR A 231 1.98 0.71 -6.35
CA TYR A 231 1.84 -0.49 -5.53
C TYR A 231 0.42 -1.05 -5.58
N ALA A 232 -0.59 -0.21 -5.43
CA ALA A 232 -1.99 -0.61 -5.51
C ALA A 232 -2.34 -1.19 -6.89
N ALA A 233 -1.87 -0.56 -7.97
CA ALA A 233 -2.08 -1.05 -9.33
C ALA A 233 -1.46 -2.43 -9.54
N ALA A 234 -0.21 -2.64 -9.11
CA ALA A 234 0.45 -3.93 -9.21
C ALA A 234 -0.24 -5.02 -8.36
N LEU A 235 -0.79 -4.67 -7.19
CA LEU A 235 -1.62 -5.59 -6.39
C LEU A 235 -2.90 -6.00 -7.14
N ALA A 236 -3.56 -5.05 -7.82
CA ALA A 236 -4.74 -5.35 -8.64
C ALA A 236 -4.41 -6.25 -9.84
N GLU A 237 -3.29 -6.02 -10.52
CA GLU A 237 -2.76 -6.88 -11.58
C GLU A 237 -2.48 -8.32 -11.07
N ALA A 238 -1.93 -8.43 -9.86
CA ALA A 238 -1.73 -9.70 -9.16
C ALA A 238 -3.02 -10.32 -8.58
N LYS A 239 -4.20 -9.73 -8.86
CA LYS A 239 -5.51 -10.13 -8.34
C LYS A 239 -5.64 -10.09 -6.81
N GLN A 240 -4.78 -9.35 -6.13
CA GLN A 240 -4.84 -9.11 -4.68
C GLN A 240 -5.76 -7.90 -4.39
N TYR A 241 -7.04 -8.03 -4.75
CA TYR A 241 -7.98 -6.92 -4.80
C TYR A 241 -8.23 -6.26 -3.43
N ASP A 242 -8.32 -7.05 -2.35
CA ASP A 242 -8.51 -6.50 -0.99
C ASP A 242 -7.35 -5.57 -0.61
N ARG A 243 -6.11 -6.05 -0.78
CA ARG A 243 -4.91 -5.25 -0.47
C ARG A 243 -4.79 -4.02 -1.38
N SER A 244 -5.13 -4.17 -2.65
CA SER A 244 -5.15 -3.05 -3.59
C SER A 244 -6.15 -1.98 -3.15
N LEU A 245 -7.34 -2.40 -2.70
CA LEU A 245 -8.37 -1.51 -2.18
C LEU A 245 -7.87 -0.72 -0.97
N ASP A 246 -7.24 -1.40 0.01
CA ASP A 246 -6.69 -0.76 1.21
C ASP A 246 -5.66 0.33 0.85
N VAL A 247 -4.76 0.01 -0.12
CA VAL A 247 -3.72 0.97 -0.53
C VAL A 247 -4.32 2.16 -1.29
N TYR A 248 -5.31 1.96 -2.19
CA TYR A 248 -5.99 3.08 -2.85
C TYR A 248 -6.81 3.93 -1.86
N GLN A 249 -7.41 3.33 -0.84
CA GLN A 249 -8.07 4.09 0.22
C GLN A 249 -7.09 4.98 0.98
N LYS A 250 -5.88 4.47 1.27
CA LYS A 250 -4.81 5.28 1.85
C LYS A 250 -4.40 6.44 0.93
N VAL A 251 -4.36 6.25 -0.39
CA VAL A 251 -4.15 7.36 -1.34
C VAL A 251 -5.24 8.42 -1.18
N LEU A 252 -6.51 8.03 -1.04
CA LEU A 252 -7.61 8.97 -0.84
C LEU A 252 -7.62 9.65 0.54
N GLU A 253 -7.05 9.04 1.56
CA GLU A 253 -6.81 9.68 2.86
C GLU A 253 -5.77 10.80 2.76
N LEU A 254 -4.73 10.62 1.91
CA LEU A 254 -3.69 11.61 1.67
C LEU A 254 -4.13 12.70 0.67
N ASP A 255 -4.88 12.31 -0.36
CA ASP A 255 -5.42 13.18 -1.41
C ASP A 255 -6.86 12.76 -1.74
N SER A 256 -7.83 13.35 -1.04
CA SER A 256 -9.25 13.07 -1.23
C SER A 256 -9.79 13.47 -2.62
N GLY A 257 -9.05 14.31 -3.36
CA GLY A 257 -9.38 14.74 -4.72
C GLY A 257 -8.84 13.82 -5.82
N ASN A 258 -8.14 12.75 -5.48
CA ASN A 258 -7.50 11.86 -6.44
C ASN A 258 -8.53 11.03 -7.23
N GLN A 259 -8.89 11.53 -8.42
CA GLN A 259 -9.92 10.92 -9.26
C GLN A 259 -9.55 9.51 -9.74
N GLU A 260 -8.25 9.24 -9.97
CA GLU A 260 -7.81 7.92 -10.40
C GLU A 260 -7.98 6.90 -9.27
N ALA A 261 -7.51 7.25 -8.06
CA ALA A 261 -7.69 6.39 -6.90
C ALA A 261 -9.18 6.11 -6.61
N GLN A 262 -10.04 7.14 -6.74
CA GLN A 262 -11.49 6.97 -6.57
C GLN A 262 -12.07 5.98 -7.59
N ARG A 263 -11.71 6.10 -8.87
CA ARG A 263 -12.16 5.16 -9.91
C ARG A 263 -11.72 3.73 -9.63
N GLN A 264 -10.46 3.54 -9.21
CA GLN A 264 -9.93 2.22 -8.89
C GLN A 264 -10.60 1.59 -7.66
N VAL A 265 -10.88 2.39 -6.63
CA VAL A 265 -11.66 1.95 -5.47
C VAL A 265 -13.03 1.44 -5.88
N ASP A 266 -13.76 2.17 -6.76
CA ASP A 266 -15.08 1.75 -7.23
C ASP A 266 -15.01 0.44 -8.04
N VAL A 267 -14.01 0.30 -8.92
CA VAL A 267 -13.76 -0.93 -9.68
C VAL A 267 -13.46 -2.10 -8.76
N LEU A 268 -12.59 -1.91 -7.76
CA LEU A 268 -12.20 -2.96 -6.82
C LEU A 268 -13.36 -3.37 -5.92
N LYS A 269 -14.14 -2.41 -5.41
CA LYS A 269 -15.38 -2.71 -4.66
C LYS A 269 -16.34 -3.56 -5.47
N ASN A 270 -16.54 -3.23 -6.75
CA ASN A 270 -17.37 -4.03 -7.63
C ASN A 270 -16.83 -5.46 -7.82
N LYS A 271 -15.51 -5.61 -8.04
CA LYS A 271 -14.87 -6.93 -8.17
C LYS A 271 -14.97 -7.77 -6.90
N LEU A 272 -14.93 -7.13 -5.73
CA LEU A 272 -15.05 -7.78 -4.42
C LEU A 272 -16.52 -7.98 -3.99
N GLY A 273 -17.49 -7.51 -4.80
CA GLY A 273 -18.91 -7.58 -4.45
C GLY A 273 -19.28 -6.70 -3.24
N ILE A 274 -18.46 -5.70 -2.93
CA ILE A 274 -18.72 -4.74 -1.85
C ILE A 274 -19.73 -3.73 -2.35
N VAL A 275 -20.95 -3.83 -1.86
CA VAL A 275 -22.02 -2.87 -2.15
C VAL A 275 -22.01 -1.80 -1.06
N GLU A 276 -21.61 -0.58 -1.38
CA GLU A 276 -21.83 0.55 -0.48
C GLU A 276 -23.32 0.89 -0.45
N LEU A 277 -23.90 0.74 0.72
CA LEU A 277 -25.30 1.12 0.95
C LEU A 277 -25.37 2.64 1.10
N PRO A 278 -26.08 3.36 0.22
CA PRO A 278 -26.29 4.79 0.36
C PRO A 278 -26.84 5.15 1.74
N SER A 279 -26.51 6.33 2.25
CA SER A 279 -26.97 6.76 3.59
C SER A 279 -28.49 6.63 3.73
N ARG A 280 -29.23 7.00 2.68
CA ARG A 280 -30.69 6.87 2.62
C ARG A 280 -31.18 5.44 2.83
N TYR A 281 -30.45 4.42 2.35
CA TYR A 281 -30.82 3.01 2.57
C TYR A 281 -30.84 2.66 4.06
N LYS A 282 -29.88 3.18 4.84
CA LYS A 282 -29.81 2.95 6.29
C LYS A 282 -30.93 3.64 7.05
N GLU A 283 -31.54 4.66 6.47
CA GLU A 283 -32.64 5.41 7.06
C GLU A 283 -34.02 4.76 6.78
N ILE A 284 -34.14 3.90 5.77
CA ILE A 284 -35.40 3.26 5.39
C ILE A 284 -36.10 2.60 6.61
N PRO A 285 -35.42 1.80 7.45
CA PRO A 285 -36.05 1.16 8.61
C PRO A 285 -36.63 2.14 9.64
N LEU A 286 -36.22 3.40 9.60
CA LEU A 286 -36.68 4.47 10.52
C LEU A 286 -37.73 5.38 9.87
N SER A 287 -38.05 5.18 8.58
CA SER A 287 -38.96 6.03 7.84
C SER A 287 -40.42 5.80 8.26
N ALA A 288 -41.17 6.90 8.47
CA ALA A 288 -42.60 6.83 8.76
C ALA A 288 -43.39 6.33 7.53
N ALA A 289 -42.90 6.59 6.32
CA ALA A 289 -43.49 6.12 5.06
C ALA A 289 -42.36 5.91 4.05
N VAL A 290 -42.32 4.75 3.40
CA VAL A 290 -41.34 4.45 2.35
C VAL A 290 -41.83 4.92 1.00
N THR A 291 -40.87 5.28 0.14
CA THR A 291 -41.11 5.66 -1.24
C THR A 291 -40.88 4.50 -2.20
N ARG A 292 -41.27 4.66 -3.46
CA ARG A 292 -41.06 3.66 -4.51
C ARG A 292 -39.57 3.39 -4.75
N GLU A 293 -38.72 4.42 -4.63
CA GLU A 293 -37.26 4.25 -4.73
C GLU A 293 -36.68 3.49 -3.53
N ASP A 294 -37.25 3.68 -2.31
CA ASP A 294 -36.85 2.94 -1.13
C ASP A 294 -37.15 1.43 -1.28
N ILE A 295 -38.35 1.08 -1.80
CA ILE A 295 -38.72 -0.31 -2.06
C ILE A 295 -37.85 -0.92 -3.17
N ALA A 296 -37.57 -0.18 -4.23
CA ALA A 296 -36.68 -0.65 -5.29
C ALA A 296 -35.31 -0.99 -4.75
N ALA A 297 -34.74 -0.16 -3.86
CA ALA A 297 -33.46 -0.41 -3.23
C ALA A 297 -33.52 -1.61 -2.25
N LEU A 298 -34.56 -1.71 -1.42
CA LEU A 298 -34.74 -2.87 -0.53
C LEU A 298 -34.79 -4.19 -1.28
N LEU A 299 -35.60 -4.26 -2.36
CA LEU A 299 -35.71 -5.48 -3.18
C LEU A 299 -34.35 -5.82 -3.84
N ALA A 300 -33.73 -4.84 -4.52
CA ALA A 300 -32.49 -5.08 -5.26
C ALA A 300 -31.34 -5.52 -4.37
N ILE A 301 -31.26 -5.01 -3.12
CA ILE A 301 -30.16 -5.30 -2.20
C ILE A 301 -30.44 -6.58 -1.39
N LYS A 302 -31.63 -6.70 -0.79
CA LYS A 302 -31.93 -7.86 0.06
C LYS A 302 -32.10 -9.16 -0.72
N LEU A 303 -32.58 -9.08 -1.95
CA LEU A 303 -32.77 -10.24 -2.83
C LEU A 303 -31.64 -10.40 -3.85
N LYS A 304 -30.48 -9.73 -3.68
CA LYS A 304 -29.39 -9.70 -4.67
C LYS A 304 -28.96 -11.10 -5.14
N ASP A 305 -28.91 -12.06 -4.22
CA ASP A 305 -28.47 -13.43 -4.49
C ASP A 305 -29.54 -14.28 -5.20
N LEU A 306 -30.81 -13.82 -5.22
CA LEU A 306 -31.96 -14.45 -5.87
C LEU A 306 -32.32 -13.77 -7.20
N LEU A 307 -31.87 -12.53 -7.41
CA LEU A 307 -32.15 -11.75 -8.61
C LEU A 307 -31.00 -11.88 -9.60
N GLU A 308 -31.19 -12.64 -10.65
CA GLU A 308 -30.21 -12.76 -11.74
C GLU A 308 -29.98 -11.41 -12.46
N GLU A 309 -28.86 -11.31 -13.18
CA GLU A 309 -28.68 -10.22 -14.12
C GLU A 309 -29.68 -10.37 -15.28
N SER A 310 -30.48 -9.34 -15.50
CA SER A 310 -31.44 -9.36 -16.59
C SER A 310 -30.74 -9.09 -17.92
N ALA A 311 -30.94 -9.97 -18.91
CA ALA A 311 -30.59 -9.70 -20.29
C ALA A 311 -31.56 -8.72 -20.97
N ALA A 312 -32.69 -8.42 -20.36
CA ALA A 312 -33.69 -7.49 -20.89
C ALA A 312 -33.23 -6.05 -20.67
N GLN A 313 -33.43 -5.22 -21.70
CA GLN A 313 -33.20 -3.78 -21.55
C GLN A 313 -34.22 -3.21 -20.55
N PRO A 314 -33.78 -2.35 -19.61
CA PRO A 314 -34.71 -1.71 -18.70
C PRO A 314 -35.66 -0.80 -19.47
N PRO A 315 -36.94 -0.64 -19.01
CA PRO A 315 -37.87 0.27 -19.63
C PRO A 315 -37.33 1.72 -19.59
N ILE A 316 -37.71 2.51 -20.58
CA ILE A 316 -37.35 3.93 -20.64
C ILE A 316 -38.06 4.65 -19.48
N MET A 317 -37.32 5.38 -18.68
CA MET A 317 -37.80 6.17 -17.54
C MET A 317 -37.21 7.58 -17.59
N ILE A 318 -38.09 8.60 -17.43
CA ILE A 318 -37.72 10.00 -17.62
C ILE A 318 -37.40 10.74 -16.32
N ASP A 319 -37.68 10.13 -15.16
CA ASP A 319 -37.69 10.82 -13.85
C ASP A 319 -36.76 10.17 -12.79
N ILE A 320 -35.89 9.24 -13.18
CA ILE A 320 -35.03 8.52 -12.24
C ILE A 320 -33.60 9.09 -12.14
N SER A 321 -33.20 10.03 -13.00
CA SER A 321 -31.84 10.54 -13.08
C SER A 321 -31.37 11.21 -11.80
N ALA A 322 -32.27 11.86 -11.05
CA ALA A 322 -32.00 12.49 -9.77
C ALA A 322 -32.29 11.58 -8.55
N SER A 323 -32.69 10.33 -8.78
CA SER A 323 -32.96 9.38 -7.70
C SER A 323 -31.66 8.77 -7.19
N TRP A 324 -31.46 8.74 -5.85
CA TRP A 324 -30.37 8.05 -5.20
C TRP A 324 -30.37 6.53 -5.48
N ALA A 325 -31.58 5.99 -5.78
CA ALA A 325 -31.82 4.56 -6.04
C ALA A 325 -31.84 4.22 -7.54
N SER A 326 -31.40 5.11 -8.44
CA SER A 326 -31.54 4.92 -9.90
C SER A 326 -31.05 3.57 -10.40
N LYS A 327 -29.88 3.09 -9.92
CA LYS A 327 -29.33 1.77 -10.26
C LYS A 327 -30.26 0.63 -9.82
N PHE A 328 -30.82 0.74 -8.63
CA PHE A 328 -31.72 -0.27 -8.06
C PHE A 328 -33.08 -0.26 -8.80
N ILE A 329 -33.57 0.91 -9.14
CA ILE A 329 -34.80 1.07 -9.95
C ILE A 329 -34.63 0.37 -11.30
N LEU A 330 -33.52 0.64 -12.01
CA LEU A 330 -33.24 -0.01 -13.29
C LEU A 330 -33.21 -1.54 -13.14
N LYS A 331 -32.59 -2.07 -12.08
CA LYS A 331 -32.53 -3.52 -11.83
C LYS A 331 -33.92 -4.13 -11.62
N VAL A 332 -34.71 -3.59 -10.71
CA VAL A 332 -36.03 -4.19 -10.38
C VAL A 332 -37.09 -3.99 -11.47
N THR A 333 -37.01 -2.90 -12.23
CA THR A 333 -37.93 -2.68 -13.36
C THR A 333 -37.58 -3.54 -14.57
N SER A 334 -36.28 -3.81 -14.83
CA SER A 334 -35.87 -4.74 -15.90
C SER A 334 -36.29 -6.20 -15.62
N LEU A 335 -36.52 -6.53 -14.36
CA LEU A 335 -37.06 -7.84 -13.94
C LEU A 335 -38.61 -7.86 -13.83
N GLY A 336 -39.27 -6.74 -14.08
CA GLY A 336 -40.72 -6.64 -13.98
C GLY A 336 -41.28 -6.64 -12.55
N LEU A 337 -40.40 -6.44 -11.54
CA LEU A 337 -40.82 -6.46 -10.12
C LEU A 337 -41.57 -5.20 -9.71
N LEU A 338 -41.21 -4.05 -10.31
CA LEU A 338 -41.88 -2.77 -10.14
C LEU A 338 -42.26 -2.20 -11.52
N GLU A 339 -43.48 -1.72 -11.64
CA GLU A 339 -43.97 -1.16 -12.90
C GLU A 339 -43.51 0.28 -13.13
N VAL A 340 -43.39 0.61 -14.40
CA VAL A 340 -43.25 1.98 -14.90
C VAL A 340 -44.60 2.39 -15.46
N HIS A 341 -45.05 3.60 -15.16
CA HIS A 341 -46.33 4.11 -15.68
C HIS A 341 -46.29 4.28 -17.20
N SER A 342 -47.46 4.29 -17.84
CA SER A 342 -47.61 4.41 -19.29
C SER A 342 -47.01 5.70 -19.88
N ASN A 343 -46.81 6.73 -19.05
CA ASN A 343 -46.13 7.97 -19.39
C ASN A 343 -44.61 7.93 -19.20
N HIS A 344 -44.01 6.75 -19.05
CA HIS A 344 -42.58 6.53 -18.77
C HIS A 344 -42.09 7.15 -17.43
N ALA A 345 -42.98 7.45 -16.49
CA ALA A 345 -42.58 7.90 -15.15
C ALA A 345 -42.51 6.73 -14.17
N PHE A 346 -41.47 6.66 -13.38
CA PHE A 346 -41.33 5.74 -12.25
C PHE A 346 -41.89 6.33 -10.97
N GLN A 347 -41.86 7.64 -10.82
CA GLN A 347 -42.21 8.39 -9.62
C GLN A 347 -41.42 7.97 -8.37
N PRO A 348 -40.10 8.13 -8.35
CA PRO A 348 -39.22 7.58 -7.31
C PRO A 348 -39.63 8.01 -5.90
N LYS A 349 -39.96 9.27 -5.71
CA LYS A 349 -40.30 9.89 -4.42
C LYS A 349 -41.74 9.70 -3.96
N ARG A 350 -42.59 9.09 -4.80
CA ARG A 350 -43.97 8.81 -4.42
C ARG A 350 -44.03 7.75 -3.32
N THR A 351 -44.79 8.04 -2.29
CA THR A 351 -45.01 7.10 -1.17
C THR A 351 -45.72 5.85 -1.66
N MET A 352 -45.31 4.69 -1.17
CA MET A 352 -45.89 3.40 -1.48
C MET A 352 -47.00 3.06 -0.50
N THR A 353 -48.16 2.64 -0.97
CA THR A 353 -49.26 2.16 -0.12
C THR A 353 -49.09 0.66 0.18
N ARG A 354 -49.82 0.18 1.21
CA ARG A 354 -49.79 -1.24 1.59
C ARG A 354 -50.33 -2.15 0.49
N ALA A 355 -51.35 -1.69 -0.26
CA ALA A 355 -51.87 -2.44 -1.42
C ALA A 355 -50.83 -2.56 -2.55
N GLU A 356 -50.14 -1.49 -2.86
CA GLU A 356 -49.06 -1.48 -3.88
C GLU A 356 -47.88 -2.36 -3.46
N LEU A 357 -47.53 -2.35 -2.17
CA LEU A 357 -46.51 -3.25 -1.65
C LEU A 357 -46.92 -4.72 -1.79
N ALA A 358 -48.19 -5.05 -1.44
CA ALA A 358 -48.72 -6.41 -1.60
C ALA A 358 -48.63 -6.89 -3.06
N GLU A 359 -49.03 -6.06 -4.00
CA GLU A 359 -48.92 -6.37 -5.44
C GLU A 359 -47.45 -6.56 -5.86
N THR A 360 -46.56 -5.68 -5.42
CA THR A 360 -45.11 -5.79 -5.70
C THR A 360 -44.52 -7.09 -5.18
N LEU A 361 -44.85 -7.47 -3.94
CA LEU A 361 -44.36 -8.70 -3.34
C LEU A 361 -44.91 -9.97 -4.03
N ILE A 362 -46.15 -9.94 -4.51
CA ILE A 362 -46.71 -11.03 -5.33
C ILE A 362 -45.95 -11.17 -6.66
N ARG A 363 -45.58 -10.07 -7.30
CA ARG A 363 -44.70 -10.10 -8.50
C ARG A 363 -43.35 -10.70 -8.22
N VAL A 364 -42.76 -10.36 -7.08
CA VAL A 364 -41.49 -10.97 -6.63
C VAL A 364 -41.66 -12.47 -6.44
N ILE A 365 -42.73 -12.94 -5.77
CA ILE A 365 -43.02 -14.36 -5.60
C ILE A 365 -43.13 -15.05 -6.96
N GLN A 366 -43.96 -14.51 -7.90
CA GLN A 366 -44.11 -15.04 -9.23
C GLN A 366 -42.82 -15.12 -10.04
N TYR A 367 -41.96 -14.08 -9.92
CA TYR A 367 -40.65 -14.09 -10.55
C TYR A 367 -39.76 -15.23 -9.99
N LEU A 368 -39.72 -15.39 -8.66
CA LEU A 368 -38.93 -16.43 -8.01
C LEU A 368 -39.49 -17.83 -8.28
N GLU A 369 -40.83 -18.00 -8.34
CA GLU A 369 -41.46 -19.28 -8.75
C GLU A 369 -41.06 -19.63 -10.19
N GLY A 370 -40.99 -18.65 -11.08
CA GLY A 370 -40.50 -18.83 -12.45
C GLY A 370 -39.03 -19.23 -12.54
N LYS A 371 -38.25 -19.02 -11.46
CA LYS A 371 -36.87 -19.45 -11.29
C LYS A 371 -36.71 -20.76 -10.54
N GLY A 372 -37.82 -21.42 -10.17
CA GLY A 372 -37.81 -22.72 -9.52
C GLY A 372 -37.95 -22.70 -8.01
N HIS A 373 -38.05 -21.53 -7.37
CA HIS A 373 -38.37 -21.43 -5.95
C HIS A 373 -39.79 -21.86 -5.68
N ARG A 374 -40.08 -22.41 -4.50
CA ARG A 374 -41.41 -22.86 -4.13
C ARG A 374 -41.96 -22.11 -2.94
N PHE A 375 -43.09 -21.44 -3.10
CA PHE A 375 -43.77 -20.74 -2.02
C PHE A 375 -45.05 -21.53 -1.62
N ILE A 376 -45.13 -21.84 -0.33
CA ILE A 376 -46.26 -22.63 0.22
C ILE A 376 -47.23 -21.68 0.91
N ARG A 377 -48.49 -21.68 0.45
CA ARG A 377 -49.54 -20.91 1.11
C ARG A 377 -49.88 -21.53 2.44
N GLN A 378 -49.79 -20.76 3.53
CA GLN A 378 -50.07 -21.19 4.88
C GLN A 378 -51.58 -21.19 5.17
N ILE A 379 -52.34 -20.33 4.51
CA ILE A 379 -53.79 -20.19 4.68
C ILE A 379 -54.44 -20.26 3.29
N PRO A 380 -55.51 -21.09 3.11
CA PRO A 380 -56.29 -21.07 1.88
C PRO A 380 -56.88 -19.67 1.61
N PRO A 381 -56.77 -19.13 0.41
CA PRO A 381 -57.22 -17.76 0.12
C PRO A 381 -58.67 -17.45 0.50
N GLY A 382 -59.59 -18.37 0.33
CA GLY A 382 -61.00 -18.19 0.67
C GLY A 382 -61.35 -18.17 2.17
N ARG A 383 -60.37 -18.40 3.06
CA ARG A 383 -60.58 -18.38 4.51
C ARG A 383 -60.15 -17.06 5.17
N ILE A 384 -59.56 -16.15 4.40
CA ILE A 384 -59.07 -14.85 4.95
C ILE A 384 -60.19 -13.83 4.76
N GLN A 385 -60.73 -13.37 5.90
CA GLN A 385 -61.72 -12.29 5.91
C GLN A 385 -61.02 -10.97 6.20
N VAL A 386 -61.10 -10.03 5.29
CA VAL A 386 -60.55 -8.67 5.40
C VAL A 386 -61.71 -7.71 5.48
N GLN A 387 -61.77 -6.86 6.53
CA GLN A 387 -62.97 -6.01 6.76
C GLN A 387 -63.08 -4.85 5.79
N ASP A 388 -61.97 -4.31 5.32
CA ASP A 388 -61.89 -3.08 4.54
C ASP A 388 -61.51 -3.30 3.06
N VAL A 389 -61.48 -4.55 2.58
CA VAL A 389 -61.18 -4.91 1.19
C VAL A 389 -62.20 -5.90 0.68
N THR A 390 -63.08 -5.42 -0.18
CA THR A 390 -64.12 -6.22 -0.79
C THR A 390 -63.62 -6.96 -2.05
N PRO A 391 -64.29 -8.04 -2.51
CA PRO A 391 -63.82 -8.81 -3.68
C PRO A 391 -63.74 -8.01 -5.00
N ASP A 392 -64.45 -6.92 -5.11
CA ASP A 392 -64.44 -5.99 -6.25
C ASP A 392 -63.33 -4.92 -6.14
N HIS A 393 -62.60 -4.85 -5.01
CA HIS A 393 -61.46 -3.95 -4.85
C HIS A 393 -60.33 -4.30 -5.79
N PHE A 394 -59.77 -3.30 -6.47
CA PHE A 394 -58.68 -3.49 -7.45
C PHE A 394 -57.55 -4.37 -6.94
N TYR A 395 -57.10 -4.17 -5.71
CA TYR A 395 -56.03 -4.93 -5.08
C TYR A 395 -56.49 -6.15 -4.28
N TYR A 396 -57.74 -6.60 -4.39
CA TYR A 396 -58.26 -7.74 -3.64
C TYR A 396 -57.41 -9.01 -3.84
N GLN A 397 -57.07 -9.33 -5.09
CA GLN A 397 -56.32 -10.55 -5.42
C GLN A 397 -54.91 -10.53 -4.82
N PRO A 398 -54.04 -9.50 -5.07
CA PRO A 398 -52.71 -9.46 -4.47
C PRO A 398 -52.77 -9.42 -2.94
N ILE A 399 -53.72 -8.72 -2.31
CA ILE A 399 -53.85 -8.67 -0.85
C ILE A 399 -54.23 -10.06 -0.32
N SER A 400 -55.23 -10.73 -0.90
CA SER A 400 -55.61 -12.06 -0.47
C SER A 400 -54.48 -13.09 -0.62
N GLN A 401 -53.70 -13.00 -1.70
CA GLN A 401 -52.57 -13.87 -1.95
C GLN A 401 -51.44 -13.61 -0.95
N ILE A 402 -51.01 -12.37 -0.72
CA ILE A 402 -49.89 -12.06 0.18
C ILE A 402 -50.22 -12.44 1.62
N LEU A 403 -51.46 -12.28 2.04
CA LEU A 403 -51.94 -12.74 3.34
C LEU A 403 -51.95 -14.28 3.42
N SER A 404 -52.25 -15.00 2.33
CA SER A 404 -52.19 -16.47 2.31
C SER A 404 -50.79 -17.03 2.49
N TYR A 405 -49.75 -16.29 2.07
CA TYR A 405 -48.34 -16.61 2.31
C TYR A 405 -47.85 -16.14 3.68
N GLN A 406 -48.66 -15.37 4.44
CA GLN A 406 -48.28 -14.75 5.72
C GLN A 406 -47.06 -13.81 5.61
N VAL A 407 -46.83 -13.22 4.46
CA VAL A 407 -45.79 -12.22 4.24
C VAL A 407 -46.21 -10.87 4.79
N MET A 408 -47.49 -10.51 4.67
CA MET A 408 -48.09 -9.35 5.32
C MET A 408 -49.15 -9.80 6.30
N GLU A 409 -49.47 -8.96 7.29
CA GLU A 409 -50.43 -9.23 8.35
C GLU A 409 -51.58 -8.22 8.32
N LEU A 410 -52.74 -8.64 8.83
CA LEU A 410 -53.86 -7.74 9.13
C LEU A 410 -53.58 -7.01 10.45
N TYR A 411 -54.16 -5.85 10.58
CA TYR A 411 -54.24 -5.14 11.88
C TYR A 411 -55.14 -5.91 12.87
N PRO A 412 -55.04 -5.61 14.17
CA PRO A 412 -55.87 -6.31 15.18
C PRO A 412 -57.39 -6.21 14.95
N ASP A 413 -57.83 -5.14 14.26
CA ASP A 413 -59.21 -4.92 13.85
C ASP A 413 -59.60 -5.69 12.56
N LYS A 414 -58.74 -6.59 12.08
CA LYS A 414 -58.86 -7.37 10.85
C LYS A 414 -58.93 -6.50 9.56
N ALA A 415 -58.54 -5.24 9.62
CA ALA A 415 -58.36 -4.39 8.47
C ALA A 415 -56.99 -4.58 7.83
N PHE A 416 -56.90 -4.44 6.51
CA PHE A 416 -55.64 -4.39 5.75
C PHE A 416 -55.10 -3.00 5.59
N ARG A 417 -55.99 -2.01 5.49
CA ARG A 417 -55.69 -0.59 5.25
C ARG A 417 -54.92 -0.38 3.92
N PRO A 418 -55.54 -0.68 2.77
CA PRO A 418 -54.91 -0.73 1.46
C PRO A 418 -54.19 0.60 1.09
N ASP A 419 -54.82 1.73 1.38
CA ASP A 419 -54.34 3.07 1.02
C ASP A 419 -53.34 3.67 2.03
N GLN A 420 -53.08 2.98 3.16
CA GLN A 420 -52.16 3.47 4.16
C GLN A 420 -50.73 3.42 3.63
N PRO A 421 -49.91 4.49 3.78
CA PRO A 421 -48.50 4.47 3.49
C PRO A 421 -47.78 3.39 4.31
N VAL A 422 -46.84 2.69 3.68
CA VAL A 422 -46.06 1.62 4.33
C VAL A 422 -44.98 2.24 5.21
N PRO A 423 -44.92 1.95 6.52
CA PRO A 423 -43.79 2.34 7.35
C PRO A 423 -42.52 1.55 7.01
N GLY A 424 -41.36 2.17 7.21
CA GLY A 424 -40.05 1.51 6.98
C GLY A 424 -39.87 0.17 7.68
N PRO A 425 -40.21 0.04 8.99
CA PRO A 425 -40.11 -1.23 9.68
C PRO A 425 -40.96 -2.34 9.07
N GLU A 426 -42.17 -2.00 8.58
CA GLU A 426 -43.07 -2.96 7.91
C GLU A 426 -42.50 -3.38 6.55
N ALA A 427 -42.00 -2.45 5.75
CA ALA A 427 -41.41 -2.75 4.44
C ALA A 427 -40.20 -3.70 4.60
N VAL A 428 -39.34 -3.44 5.56
CA VAL A 428 -38.16 -4.28 5.86
C VAL A 428 -38.62 -5.69 6.31
N LYS A 429 -39.54 -5.76 7.31
CA LYS A 429 -40.06 -7.01 7.85
C LYS A 429 -40.70 -7.91 6.76
N THR A 430 -41.54 -7.35 5.91
CA THR A 430 -42.23 -8.12 4.87
C THR A 430 -41.29 -8.69 3.82
N ILE A 431 -40.26 -7.91 3.41
CA ILE A 431 -39.25 -8.39 2.46
C ILE A 431 -38.37 -9.45 3.12
N ASP A 432 -38.05 -9.34 4.42
CA ASP A 432 -37.26 -10.35 5.15
C ASP A 432 -38.05 -11.66 5.29
N ILE A 433 -39.35 -11.61 5.56
CA ILE A 433 -40.23 -12.79 5.59
C ILE A 433 -40.22 -13.47 4.21
N LEU A 434 -40.43 -12.68 3.13
CA LEU A 434 -40.42 -13.20 1.77
C LEU A 434 -39.11 -13.88 1.44
N LEU A 435 -37.96 -13.27 1.81
CA LEU A 435 -36.63 -13.84 1.62
C LEU A 435 -36.45 -15.17 2.39
N ALA A 436 -37.00 -15.25 3.60
CA ALA A 436 -36.94 -16.48 4.41
C ALA A 436 -37.76 -17.61 3.78
N LEU A 437 -38.88 -17.29 3.12
CA LEU A 437 -39.74 -18.26 2.43
C LEU A 437 -39.14 -18.73 1.10
N ALA A 438 -38.27 -17.93 0.48
CA ALA A 438 -37.62 -18.24 -0.80
C ALA A 438 -36.40 -19.16 -0.68
N ARG A 439 -35.90 -19.38 0.53
CA ARG A 439 -34.75 -20.26 0.85
C ARG A 439 -35.22 -21.67 1.11
#